data_ddf37ddd3f73dead05c3c619eac21823
#
_entry.id   ddf37ddd3f73dead05c3c619eac21823
#
_cell.length_a   1.000
_cell.length_b   1.000
_cell.length_c   1.000
_cell.angle_alpha   90.00
_cell.angle_beta   90.00
_cell.angle_gamma   90.00
#
_symmetry.space_group_name_H-M   'P 1'
#
loop_
_entity.id
_entity.type
_entity.pdbx_description
1 polymer ?
#
loop_
_entity_poly.entity_id
_entity_poly.type
_entity_poly.pdbx_seq_one_letter_code
_entity_poly.pdbx_strand_id
1 'polypeptide(L)'
;MFDLKKLEVWFVTGSQHLYGEETLRQVAEHSQTIARALDTSAKIPVRVVFKPVVKTPDEIYQLCQASNTDSNCIGIVAWMHTFSPARMWIRGLQSLQKPMCHLHTQFNRDIPWGNIDMDFMNLNQSAHGDREFGFMVSRLRLR
;
A
#
# COMPACT_ATOMS: atom_id res chain seq x y z
N MET A 1 26.97 -3.61 -17.16
CA MET A 1 26.22 -4.12 -15.98
C MET A 1 24.90 -3.36 -15.92
N PHE A 2 23.80 -4.05 -15.76
CA PHE A 2 22.48 -3.40 -15.64
C PHE A 2 22.37 -2.72 -14.27
N ASP A 3 21.96 -1.44 -14.25
CA ASP A 3 21.79 -0.68 -13.00
C ASP A 3 20.39 -0.93 -12.43
N LEU A 4 20.30 -1.76 -11.39
CA LEU A 4 19.04 -2.09 -10.73
C LEU A 4 18.34 -0.87 -10.09
N LYS A 5 19.07 0.20 -9.79
CA LYS A 5 18.47 1.45 -9.26
C LYS A 5 17.65 2.24 -10.30
N LYS A 6 17.64 1.81 -11.56
CA LYS A 6 16.70 2.31 -12.57
C LYS A 6 15.33 1.64 -12.48
N LEU A 7 15.23 0.50 -11.80
CA LEU A 7 13.97 -0.20 -11.58
C LEU A 7 13.28 0.28 -10.32
N GLU A 8 11.95 0.25 -10.33
CA GLU A 8 11.11 0.73 -9.25
C GLU A 8 10.12 -0.33 -8.79
N VAL A 9 9.96 -0.45 -7.48
CA VAL A 9 8.80 -1.07 -6.86
C VAL A 9 7.93 0.04 -6.31
N TRP A 10 6.66 0.07 -6.68
CA TRP A 10 5.73 1.09 -6.22
C TRP A 10 5.12 0.70 -4.88
N PHE A 11 5.27 1.56 -3.89
CA PHE A 11 4.63 1.40 -2.58
C PHE A 11 3.25 2.06 -2.62
N VAL A 12 2.21 1.24 -2.49
CA VAL A 12 0.82 1.64 -2.68
C VAL A 12 0.03 1.41 -1.41
N THR A 13 -0.61 2.46 -0.89
CA THR A 13 -1.43 2.38 0.31
C THR A 13 -2.89 2.67 -0.02
N GLY A 14 -3.78 1.80 0.46
CA GLY A 14 -5.21 1.99 0.35
C GLY A 14 -5.80 2.70 1.57
N SER A 15 -6.84 3.49 1.33
CA SER A 15 -7.65 4.14 2.37
C SER A 15 -9.06 4.45 1.81
N GLN A 16 -9.79 5.35 2.47
CA GLN A 16 -11.12 5.80 2.05
C GLN A 16 -11.32 7.29 2.37
N HIS A 17 -12.09 7.99 1.56
CA HIS A 17 -12.44 9.39 1.79
C HIS A 17 -13.16 9.64 3.13
N LEU A 18 -13.90 8.65 3.63
CA LEU A 18 -14.66 8.77 4.89
C LEU A 18 -13.82 9.09 6.12
N TYR A 19 -12.50 8.80 6.08
CA TYR A 19 -11.60 9.10 7.20
C TYR A 19 -11.26 10.59 7.35
N GLY A 20 -11.57 11.42 6.36
CA GLY A 20 -11.29 12.84 6.36
C GLY A 20 -9.84 13.20 6.04
N GLU A 21 -9.61 14.49 5.77
CA GLU A 21 -8.33 14.98 5.24
C GLU A 21 -7.17 14.76 6.20
N GLU A 22 -7.37 14.98 7.52
CA GLU A 22 -6.31 14.85 8.51
C GLU A 22 -5.83 13.40 8.63
N THR A 23 -6.74 12.45 8.73
CA THR A 23 -6.36 11.02 8.78
C THR A 23 -5.67 10.59 7.49
N LEU A 24 -6.16 11.03 6.33
CA LEU A 24 -5.54 10.73 5.03
C LEU A 24 -4.15 11.34 4.90
N ARG A 25 -3.91 12.52 5.46
CA ARG A 25 -2.58 13.14 5.53
C ARG A 25 -1.63 12.26 6.35
N GLN A 26 -2.06 11.79 7.52
CA GLN A 26 -1.27 10.90 8.37
C GLN A 26 -1.00 9.55 7.68
N VAL A 27 -1.98 8.99 6.99
CA VAL A 27 -1.80 7.77 6.18
C VAL A 27 -0.70 7.97 5.13
N ALA A 28 -0.71 9.11 4.43
CA ALA A 28 0.31 9.42 3.43
C ALA A 28 1.70 9.58 4.07
N GLU A 29 1.82 10.28 5.19
CA GLU A 29 3.09 10.49 5.90
C GLU A 29 3.68 9.18 6.42
N HIS A 30 2.86 8.32 7.02
CA HIS A 30 3.29 7.01 7.49
C HIS A 30 3.73 6.10 6.32
N SER A 31 2.98 6.13 5.22
CA SER A 31 3.32 5.37 4.02
C SER A 31 4.64 5.83 3.39
N GLN A 32 4.86 7.14 3.31
CA GLN A 32 6.13 7.70 2.84
C GLN A 32 7.30 7.31 3.74
N THR A 33 7.07 7.27 5.06
CA THR A 33 8.09 6.86 6.03
C THR A 33 8.53 5.42 5.80
N ILE A 34 7.58 4.50 5.60
CA ILE A 34 7.88 3.10 5.29
C ILE A 34 8.57 2.99 3.93
N ALA A 35 8.03 3.62 2.89
CA ALA A 35 8.60 3.59 1.55
C ALA A 35 10.05 4.10 1.54
N ARG A 36 10.32 5.20 2.24
CA ARG A 36 11.68 5.75 2.38
C ARG A 36 12.61 4.81 3.13
N ALA A 37 12.15 4.18 4.21
CA ALA A 37 12.95 3.22 4.96
C ALA A 37 13.33 2.02 4.10
N LEU A 38 12.40 1.54 3.26
CA LEU A 38 12.66 0.47 2.30
C LEU A 38 13.64 0.92 1.20
N ASP A 39 13.43 2.12 0.63
CA ASP A 39 14.27 2.66 -0.46
C ASP A 39 15.72 2.87 -0.03
N THR A 40 15.93 3.29 1.21
CA THR A 40 17.28 3.53 1.76
C THR A 40 17.96 2.27 2.28
N SER A 41 17.25 1.14 2.35
CA SER A 41 17.81 -0.12 2.82
C SER A 41 18.84 -0.68 1.84
N ALA A 42 20.05 -0.97 2.32
CA ALA A 42 21.10 -1.61 1.53
C ALA A 42 20.71 -3.04 1.06
N LYS A 43 19.68 -3.62 1.66
CA LYS A 43 19.19 -4.97 1.30
C LYS A 43 18.26 -4.95 0.09
N ILE A 44 17.74 -3.78 -0.30
CA ILE A 44 16.82 -3.62 -1.44
C ILE A 44 17.57 -2.99 -2.60
N PRO A 45 17.84 -3.75 -3.68
CA PRO A 45 18.69 -3.28 -4.76
C PRO A 45 18.00 -2.33 -5.74
N VAL A 46 16.67 -2.24 -5.72
CA VAL A 46 15.84 -1.38 -6.56
C VAL A 46 15.35 -0.15 -5.80
N ARG A 47 14.78 0.81 -6.49
CA ARG A 47 14.11 1.95 -5.83
C ARG A 47 12.74 1.53 -5.30
N VAL A 48 12.34 2.08 -4.15
CA VAL A 48 10.99 1.97 -3.63
C VAL A 48 10.33 3.34 -3.69
N VAL A 49 9.29 3.46 -4.52
CA VAL A 49 8.66 4.75 -4.84
C VAL A 49 7.26 4.79 -4.24
N PHE A 50 7.03 5.71 -3.30
CA PHE A 50 5.71 5.98 -2.75
C PHE A 50 4.79 6.53 -3.84
N LYS A 51 3.58 5.97 -3.92
CA LYS A 51 2.50 6.49 -4.78
C LYS A 51 1.41 7.14 -3.92
N PRO A 52 0.70 8.14 -4.44
CA PRO A 52 -0.42 8.74 -3.70
C PRO A 52 -1.40 7.70 -3.18
N VAL A 53 -1.91 7.92 -1.97
CA VAL A 53 -2.88 7.02 -1.33
C VAL A 53 -4.12 6.86 -2.20
N VAL A 54 -4.49 5.62 -2.49
CA VAL A 54 -5.67 5.31 -3.32
C VAL A 54 -6.90 5.10 -2.43
N LYS A 55 -8.01 5.71 -2.80
CA LYS A 55 -9.23 5.82 -1.98
C LYS A 55 -10.49 5.34 -2.67
N THR A 56 -10.41 5.08 -3.98
CA THR A 56 -11.55 4.63 -4.79
C THR A 56 -11.18 3.48 -5.71
N PRO A 57 -12.15 2.67 -6.18
CA PRO A 57 -11.90 1.61 -7.15
C PRO A 57 -11.24 2.11 -8.45
N ASP A 58 -11.61 3.32 -8.90
CA ASP A 58 -11.06 3.90 -10.12
C ASP A 58 -9.61 4.36 -9.94
N GLU A 59 -9.26 4.99 -8.80
CA GLU A 59 -7.87 5.33 -8.48
C GLU A 59 -6.98 4.07 -8.44
N ILE A 60 -7.47 2.99 -7.82
CA ILE A 60 -6.77 1.71 -7.76
C ILE A 60 -6.57 1.13 -9.16
N TYR A 61 -7.62 1.11 -9.97
CA TYR A 61 -7.56 0.62 -11.33
C TYR A 61 -6.56 1.41 -12.19
N GLN A 62 -6.63 2.75 -12.12
CA GLN A 62 -5.71 3.63 -12.86
C GLN A 62 -4.26 3.42 -12.44
N LEU A 63 -3.99 3.24 -11.14
CA LEU A 63 -2.65 2.96 -10.65
C LEU A 63 -2.12 1.62 -11.19
N CYS A 64 -2.95 0.57 -11.18
CA CYS A 64 -2.58 -0.73 -11.75
C CYS A 64 -2.28 -0.61 -13.26
N GLN A 65 -3.09 0.14 -14.02
CA GLN A 65 -2.82 0.38 -15.44
C GLN A 65 -1.53 1.17 -15.65
N ALA A 66 -1.30 2.20 -14.86
CA ALA A 66 -0.06 2.97 -14.93
C ALA A 66 1.17 2.08 -14.65
N SER A 67 1.09 1.19 -13.65
CA SER A 67 2.19 0.26 -13.35
C SER A 67 2.46 -0.71 -14.49
N ASN A 68 1.41 -1.20 -15.17
CA ASN A 68 1.55 -2.11 -16.30
C ASN A 68 2.32 -1.48 -17.46
N THR A 69 2.09 -0.19 -17.72
CA THR A 69 2.68 0.55 -18.85
C THR A 69 4.04 1.18 -18.53
N ASP A 70 4.37 1.33 -17.26
CA ASP A 70 5.66 1.90 -16.84
C ASP A 70 6.76 0.84 -16.95
N SER A 71 7.74 1.09 -17.83
CA SER A 71 8.86 0.17 -18.07
C SER A 71 9.82 0.05 -16.87
N ASN A 72 9.86 1.03 -15.99
CA ASN A 72 10.72 1.01 -14.80
C ASN A 72 10.03 0.30 -13.64
N CYS A 73 8.69 0.30 -13.60
CA CYS A 73 7.93 -0.39 -12.56
C CYS A 73 8.03 -1.92 -12.76
N ILE A 74 8.62 -2.61 -11.79
CA ILE A 74 8.76 -4.08 -11.81
C ILE A 74 7.78 -4.78 -10.88
N GLY A 75 7.03 -4.05 -10.06
CA GLY A 75 6.04 -4.61 -9.15
C GLY A 75 5.48 -3.58 -8.18
N ILE A 76 4.49 -4.01 -7.39
CA ILE A 76 3.87 -3.19 -6.35
C ILE A 76 4.00 -3.86 -4.99
N VAL A 77 4.18 -3.04 -3.95
CA VAL A 77 3.96 -3.42 -2.54
C VAL A 77 2.69 -2.73 -2.08
N ALA A 78 1.68 -3.49 -1.69
CA ALA A 78 0.41 -2.97 -1.21
C ALA A 78 0.31 -3.06 0.32
N TRP A 79 -0.18 -2.00 0.96
CA TRP A 79 -0.37 -1.89 2.40
C TRP A 79 -1.68 -1.19 2.74
N MET A 80 -2.40 -1.73 3.75
CA MET A 80 -3.66 -1.16 4.25
C MET A 80 -3.44 -0.62 5.67
N HIS A 81 -3.08 0.65 5.80
CA HIS A 81 -2.87 1.29 7.11
C HIS A 81 -4.20 1.53 7.82
N THR A 82 -5.13 2.21 7.15
CA THR A 82 -6.55 2.26 7.51
C THR A 82 -7.31 1.13 6.80
N PHE A 83 -8.61 1.02 7.03
CA PHE A 83 -9.43 0.09 6.29
C PHE A 83 -9.70 0.58 4.88
N SER A 84 -9.20 -0.16 3.91
CA SER A 84 -9.52 -0.01 2.48
C SER A 84 -10.28 -1.27 2.05
N PRO A 85 -11.60 -1.19 1.76
CA PRO A 85 -12.39 -2.38 1.44
C PRO A 85 -11.77 -3.20 0.31
N ALA A 86 -11.49 -4.48 0.55
CA ALA A 86 -10.79 -5.32 -0.40
C ALA A 86 -11.51 -5.43 -1.74
N ARG A 87 -12.84 -5.33 -1.75
CA ARG A 87 -13.64 -5.35 -2.99
C ARG A 87 -13.28 -4.22 -3.97
N MET A 88 -12.79 -3.08 -3.45
CA MET A 88 -12.37 -1.96 -4.30
C MET A 88 -11.15 -2.30 -5.16
N TRP A 89 -10.36 -3.27 -4.73
CA TRP A 89 -9.11 -3.68 -5.38
C TRP A 89 -9.30 -4.73 -6.47
N ILE A 90 -10.42 -5.43 -6.50
CA ILE A 90 -10.65 -6.61 -7.35
C ILE A 90 -10.38 -6.27 -8.82
N ARG A 91 -11.01 -5.22 -9.36
CA ARG A 91 -10.86 -4.83 -10.77
C ARG A 91 -9.41 -4.45 -11.12
N GLY A 92 -8.78 -3.66 -10.25
CA GLY A 92 -7.40 -3.23 -10.44
C GLY A 92 -6.43 -4.41 -10.43
N LEU A 93 -6.53 -5.26 -9.42
CA LEU A 93 -5.65 -6.42 -9.27
C LEU A 93 -5.85 -7.46 -10.38
N GLN A 94 -7.08 -7.67 -10.85
CA GLN A 94 -7.33 -8.56 -12.00
C GLN A 94 -6.70 -8.04 -13.29
N SER A 95 -6.52 -6.74 -13.42
CA SER A 95 -5.89 -6.10 -14.59
C SER A 95 -4.37 -5.94 -14.44
N LEU A 96 -3.82 -6.16 -13.24
CA LEU A 96 -2.41 -6.00 -12.94
C LEU A 96 -1.58 -7.09 -13.64
N GLN A 97 -0.56 -6.66 -14.38
CA GLN A 97 0.38 -7.55 -15.09
C GLN A 97 1.76 -7.59 -14.42
N LYS A 98 1.91 -6.89 -13.31
CA LYS A 98 3.15 -6.84 -12.53
C LYS A 98 3.02 -7.69 -11.27
N PRO A 99 4.11 -8.25 -10.74
CA PRO A 99 4.10 -8.91 -9.44
C PRO A 99 3.61 -7.98 -8.34
N MET A 100 2.90 -8.54 -7.36
CA MET A 100 2.42 -7.81 -6.19
C MET A 100 2.86 -8.50 -4.91
N CYS A 101 3.41 -7.71 -3.99
CA CYS A 101 3.72 -8.13 -2.64
C CYS A 101 2.75 -7.45 -1.66
N HIS A 102 2.15 -8.20 -0.76
CA HIS A 102 1.31 -7.66 0.30
C HIS A 102 2.13 -7.48 1.57
N LEU A 103 2.30 -6.23 2.01
CA LEU A 103 2.89 -5.91 3.29
C LEU A 103 1.79 -5.88 4.35
N HIS A 104 1.87 -6.79 5.31
CA HIS A 104 0.95 -6.83 6.44
C HIS A 104 1.70 -6.45 7.72
N THR A 105 1.61 -5.19 8.13
CA THR A 105 2.29 -4.67 9.32
C THR A 105 1.53 -3.51 9.96
N GLN A 106 1.78 -3.30 11.25
CA GLN A 106 1.36 -2.07 11.94
C GLN A 106 2.47 -1.03 11.84
N PHE A 107 2.07 0.25 11.75
CA PHE A 107 3.03 1.35 11.72
C PHE A 107 3.67 1.58 13.08
N ASN A 108 2.85 1.57 14.15
CA ASN A 108 3.34 1.83 15.50
C ASN A 108 4.01 0.60 16.08
N ARG A 109 5.17 0.80 16.69
CA ARG A 109 5.90 -0.24 17.42
C ARG A 109 5.12 -0.71 18.64
N ASP A 110 4.57 0.23 19.41
CA ASP A 110 3.90 -0.02 20.70
C ASP A 110 2.47 0.52 20.66
N ILE A 111 1.59 -0.07 21.46
CA ILE A 111 0.21 0.41 21.63
C ILE A 111 0.21 1.45 22.76
N PRO A 112 -0.26 2.68 22.51
CA PRO A 112 -0.31 3.75 23.52
C PRO A 112 -1.50 3.56 24.47
N TRP A 113 -1.46 2.56 25.33
CA TRP A 113 -2.57 2.14 26.18
C TRP A 113 -3.24 3.26 26.98
N GLY A 114 -2.47 4.28 27.38
CA GLY A 114 -2.99 5.42 28.13
C GLY A 114 -3.74 6.46 27.31
N ASN A 115 -3.59 6.45 25.98
CA ASN A 115 -4.10 7.49 25.08
C ASN A 115 -4.82 6.91 23.85
N ILE A 116 -5.18 5.63 23.91
CA ILE A 116 -5.86 4.98 22.79
C ILE A 116 -7.31 5.44 22.72
N ASP A 117 -7.72 5.90 21.54
CA ASP A 117 -9.08 6.35 21.25
C ASP A 117 -9.56 5.81 19.90
N MET A 118 -10.75 6.22 19.46
CA MET A 118 -11.31 5.79 18.17
C MET A 118 -10.54 6.32 16.97
N ASP A 119 -9.95 7.50 17.08
CA ASP A 119 -9.15 8.08 15.99
C ASP A 119 -7.85 7.29 15.81
N PHE A 120 -7.20 6.91 16.90
CA PHE A 120 -6.05 5.99 16.85
C PHE A 120 -6.44 4.65 16.22
N MET A 121 -7.57 4.06 16.60
CA MET A 121 -8.04 2.79 16.07
C MET A 121 -8.41 2.90 14.58
N ASN A 122 -9.03 3.99 14.17
CA ASN A 122 -9.39 4.23 12.77
C ASN A 122 -8.16 4.38 11.89
N LEU A 123 -7.12 5.06 12.37
CA LEU A 123 -5.85 5.20 11.65
C LEU A 123 -5.11 3.87 11.54
N ASN A 124 -5.12 3.05 12.59
CA ASN A 124 -4.26 1.86 12.72
C ASN A 124 -5.06 0.55 12.55
N GLN A 125 -5.67 0.36 11.38
CA GLN A 125 -6.51 -0.80 11.07
C GLN A 125 -5.84 -1.87 10.18
N SER A 126 -4.52 -1.95 10.15
CA SER A 126 -3.81 -2.97 9.34
C SER A 126 -4.24 -4.40 9.71
N ALA A 127 -4.49 -4.68 10.99
CA ALA A 127 -4.97 -6.00 11.41
C ALA A 127 -6.32 -6.40 10.79
N HIS A 128 -7.16 -5.42 10.44
CA HIS A 128 -8.43 -5.62 9.74
C HIS A 128 -8.25 -5.52 8.22
N GLY A 129 -7.75 -4.37 7.74
CA GLY A 129 -7.65 -4.06 6.32
C GLY A 129 -6.74 -5.03 5.56
N ASP A 130 -5.55 -5.29 6.08
CA ASP A 130 -4.61 -6.20 5.45
C ASP A 130 -5.08 -7.66 5.51
N ARG A 131 -5.81 -8.06 6.56
CA ARG A 131 -6.34 -9.41 6.64
C ARG A 131 -7.41 -9.65 5.56
N GLU A 132 -8.34 -8.72 5.40
CA GLU A 132 -9.36 -8.79 4.35
C GLU A 132 -8.70 -8.74 2.95
N PHE A 133 -7.76 -7.82 2.76
CA PHE A 133 -7.02 -7.69 1.51
C PHE A 133 -6.27 -8.96 1.15
N GLY A 134 -5.50 -9.52 2.08
CA GLY A 134 -4.75 -10.76 1.86
C GLY A 134 -5.65 -11.95 1.55
N PHE A 135 -6.79 -12.07 2.21
CA PHE A 135 -7.79 -13.09 1.91
C PHE A 135 -8.34 -12.93 0.48
N MET A 136 -8.70 -11.71 0.08
CA MET A 136 -9.20 -11.42 -1.27
C MET A 136 -8.13 -11.73 -2.33
N VAL A 137 -6.88 -11.32 -2.11
CA VAL A 137 -5.75 -11.59 -3.01
C VAL A 137 -5.58 -13.10 -3.23
N SER A 138 -5.62 -13.89 -2.16
CA SER A 138 -5.52 -15.35 -2.26
C SER A 138 -6.68 -15.97 -3.04
N ARG A 139 -7.88 -15.41 -2.92
CA ARG A 139 -9.08 -15.85 -3.67
C ARG A 139 -8.97 -15.50 -5.17
N LEU A 140 -8.36 -14.38 -5.52
CA LEU A 140 -8.12 -14.00 -6.91
C LEU A 140 -7.02 -14.83 -7.58
N ARG A 141 -6.27 -15.62 -6.83
CA ARG A 141 -5.14 -16.45 -7.32
C ARG A 141 -4.14 -15.64 -8.13
N LEU A 142 -3.83 -14.43 -7.67
CA LEU A 142 -2.79 -13.60 -8.28
C LEU A 142 -1.43 -14.27 -8.13
N ARG A 143 -0.60 -14.13 -9.18
CA ARG A 143 0.75 -14.69 -9.23
C ARG A 143 1.79 -13.68 -8.81
#